data_b880a7cafe9a3b5e4edf708425963ebe
#
_entry.id   b880a7cafe9a3b5e4edf708425963ebe
#
_cell.length_a   1.000
_cell.length_b   1.000
_cell.length_c   1.000
_cell.angle_alpha   90.00
_cell.angle_beta   90.00
_cell.angle_gamma   90.00
#
_symmetry.space_group_name_H-M   'P 1'
#
loop_
_entity.id
_entity.type
_entity.pdbx_description
1 polymer ?
#
loop_
_entity_poly.entity_id
_entity_poly.type
_entity_poly.pdbx_seq_one_letter_code
_entity_poly.pdbx_strand_id
1 'polypeptide(L)'
;MAIVESPLLALSAKKTIGKTLTYMRLKGQNVVRQRVIPANPHTASQQTQRGLMSAAVELFHILGLTAVDLAALNRWATASFRKLSGYNLFVKTRVDYLIDNGDASVEPPNTATIGVPTDDSCTVEFDAASSETPNAFIGTSKTSQLTIVACAVGDTLEWKAAFTGLSPSTTYYFYLVSYDTDANDQRSGLYTFTTAAS
;
A
#
# COMPACT_ATOMS: atom_id res chain seq x y z
N MET A 1 32.98 19.06 -11.04
CA MET A 1 31.97 19.02 -12.11
C MET A 1 32.40 20.02 -13.18
N ALA A 2 32.46 19.65 -14.42
CA ALA A 2 32.84 20.53 -15.53
C ALA A 2 31.64 20.72 -16.47
N ILE A 3 31.47 21.95 -16.96
CA ILE A 3 30.49 22.30 -18.01
C ILE A 3 31.18 22.14 -19.35
N VAL A 4 30.52 21.51 -20.32
CA VAL A 4 31.07 21.22 -21.64
C VAL A 4 30.08 21.70 -22.69
N GLU A 5 30.54 22.54 -23.63
CA GLU A 5 29.65 23.10 -24.66
C GLU A 5 29.27 22.04 -25.71
N SER A 6 30.24 21.29 -26.20
CA SER A 6 30.06 20.27 -27.23
C SER A 6 30.73 18.95 -26.82
N PRO A 7 30.11 18.15 -25.95
CA PRO A 7 30.72 16.89 -25.52
C PRO A 7 30.78 15.90 -26.66
N LEU A 8 31.99 15.35 -26.90
CA LEU A 8 32.23 14.32 -27.90
C LEU A 8 31.83 14.75 -29.33
N LEU A 9 32.03 16.01 -29.71
CA LEU A 9 31.62 16.58 -31.01
C LEU A 9 30.10 16.48 -31.28
N ALA A 10 29.29 16.27 -30.26
CA ALA A 10 27.84 16.20 -30.35
C ALA A 10 27.20 17.34 -29.56
N LEU A 11 26.01 17.77 -29.98
CA LEU A 11 25.23 18.83 -29.29
C LEU A 11 24.82 18.42 -27.89
N SER A 12 24.70 17.13 -27.61
CA SER A 12 24.41 16.60 -26.27
C SER A 12 24.95 15.19 -26.13
N ALA A 13 25.43 14.86 -24.93
CA ALA A 13 25.78 13.49 -24.55
C ALA A 13 25.15 13.14 -23.22
N LYS A 14 24.70 11.90 -23.09
CA LYS A 14 24.13 11.33 -21.87
C LYS A 14 24.72 9.94 -21.65
N LYS A 15 24.85 9.51 -20.39
CA LYS A 15 25.36 8.21 -19.93
C LYS A 15 26.85 8.23 -19.61
N THR A 16 27.37 7.06 -19.29
CA THR A 16 28.74 6.87 -18.80
C THR A 16 29.62 6.29 -19.89
N ILE A 17 30.82 6.81 -20.03
CA ILE A 17 31.85 6.33 -20.97
C ILE A 17 33.00 5.75 -20.15
N GLY A 18 33.44 4.52 -20.54
CA GLY A 18 34.60 3.85 -19.97
C GLY A 18 34.56 3.65 -18.44
N LYS A 19 33.38 3.60 -17.84
CA LYS A 19 33.18 3.53 -16.37
C LYS A 19 33.83 4.68 -15.57
N THR A 20 34.35 5.70 -16.22
CA THR A 20 35.09 6.81 -15.58
C THR A 20 34.36 8.12 -15.65
N LEU A 21 33.75 8.46 -16.77
CA LEU A 21 33.08 9.74 -17.01
C LEU A 21 31.58 9.55 -17.21
N THR A 22 30.80 10.40 -16.55
CA THR A 22 29.34 10.46 -16.77
C THR A 22 28.98 11.81 -17.36
N TYR A 23 28.30 11.77 -18.51
CA TYR A 23 27.72 12.92 -19.19
C TYR A 23 26.24 13.04 -18.81
N MET A 24 25.82 14.24 -18.46
CA MET A 24 24.43 14.54 -18.14
C MET A 24 24.07 15.95 -18.58
N ARG A 25 22.79 16.18 -18.83
CA ARG A 25 22.25 17.52 -19.03
C ARG A 25 21.58 17.98 -17.74
N LEU A 26 22.03 19.07 -17.18
CA LEU A 26 21.51 19.67 -15.96
C LEU A 26 21.09 21.10 -16.23
N LYS A 27 19.81 21.43 -16.03
CA LYS A 27 19.24 22.77 -16.27
C LYS A 27 19.63 23.36 -17.66
N GLY A 28 19.59 22.54 -18.71
CA GLY A 28 19.91 22.96 -20.06
C GLY A 28 21.39 22.91 -20.42
N GLN A 29 22.32 22.79 -19.47
CA GLN A 29 23.76 22.74 -19.69
C GLN A 29 24.26 21.29 -19.78
N ASN A 30 25.25 21.05 -20.63
CA ASN A 30 25.95 19.78 -20.71
C ASN A 30 27.02 19.74 -19.61
N VAL A 31 26.97 18.73 -18.77
CA VAL A 31 27.87 18.58 -17.61
C VAL A 31 28.58 17.25 -17.70
N VAL A 32 29.87 17.27 -17.42
CA VAL A 32 30.71 16.07 -17.26
C VAL A 32 31.18 15.95 -15.83
N ARG A 33 31.07 14.78 -15.26
CA ARG A 33 31.62 14.47 -13.95
C ARG A 33 32.30 13.10 -13.94
N GLN A 34 33.25 12.93 -13.04
CA GLN A 34 33.76 11.61 -12.75
C GLN A 34 32.64 10.71 -12.24
N ARG A 35 32.57 9.48 -12.70
CA ARG A 35 31.66 8.49 -12.16
C ARG A 35 32.11 8.13 -10.75
N VAL A 36 31.25 8.42 -9.79
CA VAL A 36 31.42 7.96 -8.42
C VAL A 36 30.61 6.67 -8.25
N ILE A 37 31.27 5.62 -7.84
CA ILE A 37 30.60 4.40 -7.36
C ILE A 37 30.45 4.61 -5.86
N PRO A 38 29.21 4.81 -5.34
CA PRO A 38 29.01 4.99 -3.93
C PRO A 38 29.49 3.75 -3.16
N ALA A 39 30.24 3.97 -2.09
CA ALA A 39 30.52 2.88 -1.18
C ALA A 39 29.21 2.40 -0.55
N ASN A 40 29.09 1.09 -0.39
CA ASN A 40 27.99 0.49 0.36
C ASN A 40 28.53 0.03 1.73
N PRO A 41 28.49 0.89 2.75
CA PRO A 41 29.19 0.63 4.00
C PRO A 41 28.57 -0.50 4.83
N HIS A 42 27.41 -1.06 4.42
CA HIS A 42 26.72 -2.14 5.15
C HIS A 42 26.57 -1.83 6.65
N THR A 43 26.23 -0.58 6.99
CA THR A 43 25.98 -0.22 8.39
C THR A 43 24.79 -1.02 8.94
N ALA A 44 24.78 -1.23 10.27
CA ALA A 44 23.69 -1.94 10.95
C ALA A 44 22.31 -1.34 10.60
N SER A 45 22.18 -0.02 10.65
CA SER A 45 20.92 0.67 10.30
C SER A 45 20.50 0.43 8.83
N GLN A 46 21.44 0.39 7.89
CA GLN A 46 21.12 0.06 6.49
C GLN A 46 20.68 -1.38 6.33
N GLN A 47 21.28 -2.30 7.06
CA GLN A 47 20.90 -3.70 7.04
C GLN A 47 19.50 -3.91 7.65
N THR A 48 19.20 -3.25 8.77
CA THR A 48 17.86 -3.24 9.37
C THR A 48 16.81 -2.75 8.38
N GLN A 49 17.01 -1.59 7.76
CA GLN A 49 16.06 -1.05 6.77
C GLN A 49 15.86 -1.98 5.56
N ARG A 50 16.92 -2.62 5.09
CA ARG A 50 16.81 -3.63 4.01
C ARG A 50 16.04 -4.85 4.45
N GLY A 51 16.24 -5.31 5.69
CA GLY A 51 15.50 -6.41 6.29
C GLY A 51 14.00 -6.11 6.37
N LEU A 52 13.62 -4.94 6.89
CA LEU A 52 12.23 -4.50 6.97
C LEU A 52 11.57 -4.39 5.58
N MET A 53 12.28 -3.85 4.61
CA MET A 53 11.80 -3.78 3.22
C MET A 53 11.61 -5.18 2.62
N SER A 54 12.56 -6.10 2.85
CA SER A 54 12.46 -7.48 2.39
C SER A 54 11.25 -8.19 3.00
N ALA A 55 11.06 -8.06 4.31
CA ALA A 55 9.93 -8.65 5.03
C ALA A 55 8.57 -8.09 4.52
N ALA A 56 8.47 -6.79 4.28
CA ALA A 56 7.25 -6.19 3.75
C ALA A 56 6.92 -6.66 2.32
N VAL A 57 7.94 -6.85 1.48
CA VAL A 57 7.77 -7.38 0.11
C VAL A 57 7.40 -8.86 0.15
N GLU A 58 8.03 -9.63 1.01
CA GLU A 58 7.74 -11.06 1.19
C GLU A 58 6.30 -11.28 1.65
N LEU A 59 5.85 -10.50 2.65
CA LEU A 59 4.46 -10.54 3.11
C LEU A 59 3.48 -10.27 1.96
N PHE A 60 3.73 -9.26 1.13
CA PHE A 60 2.87 -8.98 -0.03
C PHE A 60 2.69 -10.17 -0.95
N HIS A 61 3.73 -10.99 -1.13
CA HIS A 61 3.67 -12.19 -1.97
C HIS A 61 3.00 -13.38 -1.28
N ILE A 62 3.13 -13.49 0.04
CA ILE A 62 2.58 -14.59 0.83
C ILE A 62 1.06 -14.43 1.04
N LEU A 63 0.57 -13.21 1.24
CA LEU A 63 -0.85 -12.94 1.58
C LEU A 63 -1.85 -13.40 0.51
N GLY A 64 -1.42 -13.79 -0.69
CA GLY A 64 -2.32 -14.29 -1.73
C GLY A 64 -3.38 -13.28 -2.17
N LEU A 65 -3.04 -11.99 -2.19
CA LEU A 65 -3.95 -10.89 -2.51
C LEU A 65 -4.72 -11.13 -3.81
N THR A 66 -6.03 -11.01 -3.73
CA THR A 66 -6.94 -11.15 -4.87
C THR A 66 -6.93 -9.92 -5.79
N ALA A 67 -7.53 -10.02 -6.95
CA ALA A 67 -7.71 -8.86 -7.84
C ALA A 67 -8.53 -7.74 -7.17
N VAL A 68 -9.47 -8.10 -6.28
CA VAL A 68 -10.28 -7.15 -5.50
C VAL A 68 -9.41 -6.39 -4.51
N ASP A 69 -8.50 -7.08 -3.80
CA ASP A 69 -7.57 -6.47 -2.85
C ASP A 69 -6.59 -5.52 -3.55
N LEU A 70 -6.05 -5.92 -4.70
CA LEU A 70 -5.16 -5.08 -5.50
C LEU A 70 -5.87 -3.82 -6.02
N ALA A 71 -7.12 -3.95 -6.44
CA ALA A 71 -7.93 -2.80 -6.84
C ALA A 71 -8.23 -1.87 -5.65
N ALA A 72 -8.49 -2.44 -4.47
CA ALA A 72 -8.70 -1.68 -3.23
C ALA A 72 -7.44 -0.92 -2.80
N LEU A 73 -6.26 -1.53 -2.87
CA LEU A 73 -4.98 -0.88 -2.59
C LEU A 73 -4.70 0.28 -3.55
N ASN A 74 -4.95 0.11 -4.85
CA ASN A 74 -4.78 1.17 -5.83
C ASN A 74 -5.78 2.32 -5.61
N ARG A 75 -7.02 2.01 -5.21
CA ARG A 75 -8.03 3.02 -4.88
C ARG A 75 -7.62 3.81 -3.63
N TRP A 76 -7.08 3.15 -2.61
CA TRP A 76 -6.55 3.81 -1.42
C TRP A 76 -5.36 4.72 -1.76
N ALA A 77 -4.42 4.26 -2.59
CA ALA A 77 -3.29 5.06 -3.05
C ALA A 77 -3.76 6.35 -3.76
N THR A 78 -4.78 6.23 -4.61
CA THR A 78 -5.37 7.38 -5.32
C THR A 78 -6.12 8.33 -4.36
N ALA A 79 -6.93 7.78 -3.43
CA ALA A 79 -7.69 8.58 -2.45
C ALA A 79 -6.80 9.33 -1.47
N SER A 80 -5.62 8.80 -1.16
CA SER A 80 -4.63 9.42 -0.27
C SER A 80 -3.82 10.55 -0.92
N PHE A 81 -4.17 10.97 -2.14
CA PHE A 81 -3.45 12.00 -2.93
C PHE A 81 -1.93 11.69 -3.11
N ARG A 82 -1.53 10.47 -2.93
CA ARG A 82 -0.16 10.02 -3.12
C ARG A 82 0.02 9.49 -4.54
N LYS A 83 1.05 9.92 -5.24
CA LYS A 83 1.43 9.39 -6.56
C LYS A 83 2.16 8.04 -6.42
N LEU A 84 1.56 7.11 -5.66
CA LEU A 84 2.08 5.79 -5.42
C LEU A 84 1.16 4.75 -6.07
N SER A 85 1.71 3.62 -6.49
CA SER A 85 0.90 2.44 -6.79
C SER A 85 0.42 1.79 -5.47
N GLY A 86 -0.64 0.99 -5.55
CA GLY A 86 -1.15 0.24 -4.40
C GLY A 86 -0.07 -0.64 -3.75
N TYR A 87 0.78 -1.29 -4.57
CA TYR A 87 1.93 -2.05 -4.10
C TYR A 87 2.91 -1.19 -3.28
N ASN A 88 3.33 -0.05 -3.81
CA ASN A 88 4.26 0.83 -3.10
C ASN A 88 3.65 1.40 -1.82
N LEU A 89 2.33 1.65 -1.81
CA LEU A 89 1.63 2.09 -0.61
C LEU A 89 1.61 0.96 0.45
N PHE A 90 1.29 -0.27 0.06
CA PHE A 90 1.32 -1.43 0.95
C PHE A 90 2.71 -1.62 1.58
N VAL A 91 3.76 -1.69 0.76
CA VAL A 91 5.14 -1.86 1.25
C VAL A 91 5.51 -0.73 2.20
N LYS A 92 5.16 0.53 1.86
CA LYS A 92 5.43 1.67 2.73
C LYS A 92 4.75 1.53 4.09
N THR A 93 3.44 1.31 4.10
CA THR A 93 2.66 1.21 5.35
C THR A 93 3.12 0.03 6.21
N ARG A 94 3.50 -1.08 5.57
CA ARG A 94 4.04 -2.23 6.30
C ARG A 94 5.42 -1.96 6.88
N VAL A 95 6.31 -1.29 6.16
CA VAL A 95 7.63 -0.89 6.70
C VAL A 95 7.47 0.10 7.85
N ASP A 96 6.59 1.10 7.71
CA ASP A 96 6.28 2.05 8.78
C ASP A 96 5.79 1.29 10.04
N TYR A 97 4.85 0.36 9.89
CA TYR A 97 4.35 -0.48 10.98
C TYR A 97 5.46 -1.29 11.67
N LEU A 98 6.34 -1.95 10.90
CA LEU A 98 7.44 -2.74 11.46
C LEU A 98 8.49 -1.88 12.18
N ILE A 99 8.66 -0.61 11.78
CA ILE A 99 9.53 0.35 12.47
C ILE A 99 8.92 0.75 13.82
N ASP A 100 7.62 1.03 13.83
CA ASP A 100 6.94 1.58 15.00
C ASP A 100 6.69 0.50 16.07
N ASN A 101 6.34 -0.72 15.65
CA ASN A 101 5.90 -1.78 16.56
C ASN A 101 6.94 -2.90 16.77
N GLY A 102 7.89 -3.05 15.85
CA GLY A 102 8.95 -4.08 15.95
C GLY A 102 8.46 -5.53 15.83
N ASP A 103 7.15 -5.74 15.63
CA ASP A 103 6.51 -7.05 15.54
C ASP A 103 5.78 -7.21 14.18
N ALA A 104 5.75 -8.43 13.69
CA ALA A 104 5.11 -8.82 12.45
C ALA A 104 3.82 -9.65 12.66
N SER A 105 3.35 -9.80 13.90
CA SER A 105 2.23 -10.68 14.27
C SER A 105 0.89 -10.27 13.67
N VAL A 106 0.65 -8.96 13.50
CA VAL A 106 -0.55 -8.45 12.86
C VAL A 106 -0.32 -8.27 11.37
N GLU A 107 -1.21 -8.84 10.57
CA GLU A 107 -1.20 -8.69 9.12
C GLU A 107 -2.39 -7.85 8.66
N PRO A 108 -2.24 -7.09 7.55
CA PRO A 108 -3.37 -6.37 7.00
C PRO A 108 -4.45 -7.35 6.50
N PRO A 109 -5.75 -7.06 6.73
CA PRO A 109 -6.83 -7.87 6.19
C PRO A 109 -6.71 -8.04 4.68
N ASN A 110 -6.95 -9.25 4.21
CA ASN A 110 -6.77 -9.67 2.82
C ASN A 110 -7.87 -10.63 2.38
N THR A 111 -7.82 -11.11 1.14
CA THR A 111 -8.74 -12.11 0.56
C THR A 111 -10.20 -11.69 0.68
N ALA A 112 -10.49 -10.38 0.64
CA ALA A 112 -11.83 -9.87 0.87
C ALA A 112 -12.81 -10.30 -0.22
N THR A 113 -13.86 -10.98 0.20
CA THR A 113 -14.98 -11.41 -0.64
C THR A 113 -16.22 -10.59 -0.30
N ILE A 114 -16.65 -9.77 -1.25
CA ILE A 114 -17.84 -8.93 -1.10
C ILE A 114 -19.04 -9.75 -1.53
N GLY A 115 -19.98 -9.99 -0.61
CA GLY A 115 -21.26 -10.66 -0.90
C GLY A 115 -22.14 -9.83 -1.84
N VAL A 116 -23.26 -10.39 -2.26
CA VAL A 116 -24.22 -9.66 -3.10
C VAL A 116 -24.92 -8.58 -2.26
N PRO A 117 -24.75 -7.29 -2.58
CA PRO A 117 -25.39 -6.22 -1.83
C PRO A 117 -26.91 -6.24 -2.06
N THR A 118 -27.66 -6.09 -0.98
CA THR A 118 -29.11 -5.79 -1.05
C THR A 118 -29.34 -4.28 -1.13
N ASP A 119 -30.58 -3.86 -1.03
CA ASP A 119 -30.96 -2.44 -0.98
C ASP A 119 -30.54 -1.76 0.33
N ASP A 120 -30.44 -2.50 1.45
CA ASP A 120 -30.17 -1.99 2.77
C ASP A 120 -28.95 -2.62 3.48
N SER A 121 -28.36 -3.67 2.90
CA SER A 121 -27.28 -4.41 3.56
C SER A 121 -26.23 -4.98 2.60
N CYS A 122 -25.06 -5.29 3.15
CA CYS A 122 -23.99 -6.02 2.47
C CYS A 122 -23.13 -6.75 3.49
N THR A 123 -22.71 -7.96 3.17
CA THR A 123 -21.75 -8.72 3.98
C THR A 123 -20.43 -8.84 3.26
N VAL A 124 -19.33 -8.77 4.01
CA VAL A 124 -17.99 -8.95 3.49
C VAL A 124 -17.27 -9.95 4.38
N GLU A 125 -16.70 -10.98 3.79
CA GLU A 125 -15.84 -11.94 4.49
C GLU A 125 -14.38 -11.71 4.08
N PHE A 126 -13.45 -11.94 5.00
CA PHE A 126 -12.03 -11.70 4.79
C PHE A 126 -11.17 -12.50 5.77
N ASP A 127 -9.91 -12.70 5.42
CA ASP A 127 -8.90 -13.26 6.31
C ASP A 127 -8.07 -12.15 6.94
N ALA A 128 -7.69 -12.32 8.19
CA ALA A 128 -6.80 -11.43 8.90
C ALA A 128 -6.12 -12.14 10.06
N ALA A 129 -4.80 -12.12 10.11
CA ALA A 129 -4.06 -12.47 11.31
C ALA A 129 -4.22 -11.33 12.32
N SER A 130 -5.14 -11.50 13.25
CA SER A 130 -5.50 -10.54 14.27
C SER A 130 -5.73 -11.25 15.60
N SER A 131 -5.12 -10.77 16.69
CA SER A 131 -5.35 -11.33 18.02
C SER A 131 -6.59 -10.74 18.70
N GLU A 132 -7.10 -9.63 18.16
CA GLU A 132 -8.31 -8.96 18.61
C GLU A 132 -9.35 -8.92 17.49
N THR A 133 -10.61 -8.66 17.83
CA THR A 133 -11.70 -8.57 16.85
C THR A 133 -11.44 -7.43 15.87
N PRO A 134 -11.32 -7.72 14.55
CA PRO A 134 -11.16 -6.70 13.53
C PRO A 134 -12.37 -5.76 13.47
N ASN A 135 -12.14 -4.55 12.96
CA ASN A 135 -13.19 -3.59 12.70
C ASN A 135 -13.25 -3.24 11.21
N ALA A 136 -14.46 -2.99 10.73
CA ALA A 136 -14.71 -2.45 9.41
C ALA A 136 -15.18 -0.99 9.53
N PHE A 137 -14.63 -0.13 8.69
CA PHE A 137 -14.98 1.29 8.63
C PHE A 137 -15.66 1.57 7.30
N ILE A 138 -16.89 2.10 7.33
CA ILE A 138 -17.68 2.35 6.13
C ILE A 138 -18.18 3.80 6.04
N GLY A 139 -18.34 4.28 4.81
CA GLY A 139 -18.90 5.60 4.52
C GLY A 139 -19.18 5.78 3.03
N THR A 140 -19.82 6.87 2.67
CA THR A 140 -20.14 7.21 1.27
C THR A 140 -19.02 8.01 0.59
N SER A 141 -17.99 8.43 1.32
CA SER A 141 -16.85 9.20 0.80
C SER A 141 -15.60 8.31 0.69
N LYS A 142 -14.79 8.54 -0.34
CA LYS A 142 -13.48 7.88 -0.52
C LYS A 142 -12.45 8.26 0.55
N THR A 143 -12.63 9.40 1.19
CA THR A 143 -11.65 9.99 2.13
C THR A 143 -12.13 9.99 3.58
N SER A 144 -13.39 9.64 3.83
CA SER A 144 -14.00 9.66 5.17
C SER A 144 -14.95 8.48 5.34
N GLN A 145 -14.57 7.54 6.18
CA GLN A 145 -15.34 6.38 6.60
C GLN A 145 -15.53 6.49 8.12
N LEU A 146 -16.69 6.99 8.55
CA LEU A 146 -16.94 7.35 9.96
C LEU A 146 -17.72 6.30 10.74
N THR A 147 -18.43 5.41 10.05
CA THR A 147 -19.21 4.35 10.70
C THR A 147 -18.30 3.13 10.94
N ILE A 148 -18.23 2.70 12.19
CA ILE A 148 -17.43 1.56 12.64
C ILE A 148 -18.37 0.37 12.84
N VAL A 149 -18.01 -0.77 12.29
CA VAL A 149 -18.72 -2.04 12.45
C VAL A 149 -17.74 -3.08 12.98
N ALA A 150 -18.01 -3.63 14.14
CA ALA A 150 -17.24 -4.73 14.70
C ALA A 150 -17.49 -5.99 13.85
N CYS A 151 -16.43 -6.71 13.51
CA CYS A 151 -16.53 -7.94 12.73
C CYS A 151 -16.92 -9.11 13.64
N ALA A 152 -17.50 -10.13 13.06
CA ALA A 152 -17.81 -11.41 13.71
C ALA A 152 -17.01 -12.53 13.03
N VAL A 153 -17.06 -13.73 13.58
CA VAL A 153 -16.50 -14.92 12.93
C VAL A 153 -17.23 -15.14 11.61
N GLY A 154 -16.48 -15.38 10.54
CA GLY A 154 -17.01 -15.59 9.20
C GLY A 154 -17.58 -17.00 8.99
N ASP A 155 -18.32 -17.15 7.92
CA ASP A 155 -18.91 -18.45 7.54
C ASP A 155 -17.96 -19.24 6.62
N THR A 156 -17.25 -18.55 5.73
CA THR A 156 -16.34 -19.12 4.72
C THR A 156 -14.89 -18.71 4.96
N LEU A 157 -14.66 -17.45 5.34
CA LEU A 157 -13.38 -16.90 5.73
C LEU A 157 -13.34 -16.63 7.24
N GLU A 158 -12.20 -16.26 7.77
CA GLU A 158 -11.99 -16.13 9.23
C GLU A 158 -12.91 -15.08 9.86
N TRP A 159 -13.14 -13.97 9.17
CA TRP A 159 -13.88 -12.82 9.69
C TRP A 159 -14.98 -12.35 8.73
N LYS A 160 -16.03 -11.76 9.32
CA LYS A 160 -17.21 -11.26 8.61
C LYS A 160 -17.62 -9.88 9.11
N ALA A 161 -17.69 -8.93 8.22
CA ALA A 161 -18.29 -7.61 8.47
C ALA A 161 -19.71 -7.57 7.87
N ALA A 162 -20.72 -7.28 8.68
CA ALA A 162 -22.11 -7.14 8.27
C ALA A 162 -22.51 -5.66 8.31
N PHE A 163 -22.67 -5.06 7.16
CA PHE A 163 -23.15 -3.69 7.01
C PHE A 163 -24.68 -3.71 6.85
N THR A 164 -25.40 -2.97 7.68
CA THR A 164 -26.87 -2.89 7.69
C THR A 164 -27.34 -1.44 7.78
N GLY A 165 -28.59 -1.19 7.41
CA GLY A 165 -29.16 0.16 7.45
C GLY A 165 -28.59 1.10 6.41
N LEU A 166 -28.19 0.55 5.27
CA LEU A 166 -27.64 1.29 4.16
C LEU A 166 -28.76 1.91 3.31
N SER A 167 -28.43 2.98 2.58
CA SER A 167 -29.36 3.58 1.62
C SER A 167 -29.32 2.86 0.28
N PRO A 168 -30.48 2.63 -0.38
CA PRO A 168 -30.53 2.01 -1.71
C PRO A 168 -29.78 2.81 -2.77
N SER A 169 -29.35 2.13 -3.83
CA SER A 169 -28.66 2.73 -5.00
C SER A 169 -27.49 3.63 -4.64
N THR A 170 -26.82 3.38 -3.50
CA THR A 170 -25.76 4.20 -2.94
C THR A 170 -24.40 3.48 -2.99
N THR A 171 -23.37 4.17 -3.45
CA THR A 171 -21.99 3.62 -3.45
C THR A 171 -21.35 3.87 -2.11
N TYR A 172 -20.91 2.79 -1.48
CA TYR A 172 -20.18 2.80 -0.22
C TYR A 172 -18.70 2.46 -0.42
N TYR A 173 -17.87 3.06 0.43
CA TYR A 173 -16.44 2.81 0.52
C TYR A 173 -16.13 2.31 1.92
N PHE A 174 -15.35 1.24 2.04
CA PHE A 174 -14.98 0.68 3.33
C PHE A 174 -13.55 0.18 3.33
N TYR A 175 -13.00 0.06 4.52
CA TYR A 175 -11.74 -0.62 4.76
C TYR A 175 -11.83 -1.44 6.04
N LEU A 176 -10.95 -2.40 6.16
CA LEU A 176 -10.88 -3.35 7.25
C LEU A 176 -9.60 -3.08 8.05
N VAL A 177 -9.64 -3.32 9.34
CA VAL A 177 -8.49 -3.13 10.24
C VAL A 177 -8.38 -4.32 11.16
N SER A 178 -7.21 -4.95 11.17
CA SER A 178 -6.81 -5.97 12.15
C SER A 178 -6.03 -5.34 13.28
N TYR A 179 -6.14 -5.92 14.48
CA TYR A 179 -5.51 -5.40 15.69
C TYR A 179 -4.74 -6.50 16.43
N ASP A 180 -3.79 -6.07 17.25
CA ASP A 180 -3.20 -6.88 18.30
C ASP A 180 -3.67 -6.43 19.70
N THR A 181 -3.19 -7.12 20.75
CA THR A 181 -3.49 -6.80 22.15
C THR A 181 -2.94 -5.44 22.61
N ASP A 182 -1.97 -4.89 21.89
CA ASP A 182 -1.36 -3.59 22.17
C ASP A 182 -2.01 -2.46 21.36
N ALA A 183 -3.15 -2.74 20.71
CA ALA A 183 -3.91 -1.83 19.85
C ALA A 183 -3.14 -1.32 18.62
N ASN A 184 -2.09 -2.04 18.21
CA ASN A 184 -1.45 -1.77 16.93
C ASN A 184 -2.37 -2.21 15.81
N ASP A 185 -2.45 -1.45 14.75
CA ASP A 185 -3.39 -1.68 13.66
C ASP A 185 -2.73 -1.87 12.29
N GLN A 186 -3.31 -2.76 11.52
CA GLN A 186 -2.99 -2.92 10.10
C GLN A 186 -4.24 -2.77 9.25
N ARG A 187 -4.16 -1.86 8.31
CA ARG A 187 -5.29 -1.52 7.45
C ARG A 187 -5.19 -2.20 6.09
N SER A 188 -6.35 -2.66 5.59
CA SER A 188 -6.54 -3.12 4.21
C SER A 188 -6.58 -1.95 3.21
N GLY A 189 -6.74 -2.28 1.92
CA GLY A 189 -7.10 -1.33 0.88
C GLY A 189 -8.48 -0.68 1.08
N LEU A 190 -8.85 0.23 0.18
CA LEU A 190 -10.17 0.87 0.16
C LEU A 190 -11.09 0.13 -0.81
N TYR A 191 -12.00 -0.68 -0.30
CA TYR A 191 -13.00 -1.41 -1.06
C TYR A 191 -14.21 -0.54 -1.40
N THR A 192 -15.04 -1.02 -2.31
CA THR A 192 -16.31 -0.35 -2.66
C THR A 192 -17.35 -1.36 -3.12
N PHE A 193 -18.60 -1.09 -2.80
CA PHE A 193 -19.77 -1.75 -3.38
C PHE A 193 -20.89 -0.72 -3.57
N THR A 194 -21.93 -1.10 -4.31
CA THR A 194 -23.13 -0.27 -4.48
C THR A 194 -24.33 -1.12 -4.08
N THR A 195 -25.18 -0.58 -3.21
CA THR A 195 -26.43 -1.21 -2.80
C THR A 195 -27.40 -1.34 -3.97
N ALA A 196 -28.25 -2.36 -3.94
CA ALA A 196 -29.28 -2.54 -4.95
C ALA A 196 -30.30 -1.39 -4.92
N ALA A 197 -31.08 -1.26 -5.98
CA ALA A 197 -32.26 -0.40 -5.97
C ALA A 197 -33.36 -1.06 -5.13
N SER A 198 -34.14 -0.26 -4.42
CA SER A 198 -35.33 -0.71 -3.70
C SER A 198 -36.44 -1.10 -4.63
#